data_b23b63255d590f1d2516a01366e6d99f
#
_entry.id   b23b63255d590f1d2516a01366e6d99f
#
_cell.length_a   1.000
_cell.length_b   1.000
_cell.length_c   1.000
_cell.angle_alpha   90.00
_cell.angle_beta   90.00
_cell.angle_gamma   90.00
#
_symmetry.space_group_name_H-M   'P 1'
#
loop_
_entity.id
_entity.type
_entity.pdbx_description
1 polymer ?
#
loop_
_entity_poly.entity_id
_entity_poly.type
_entity_poly.pdbx_seq_one_letter_code
_entity_poly.pdbx_strand_id
1 'polypeptide(L)'
;MKWAAKNELYVAVDEPLLLFVGQHIWEKNVKLIIEALAKVKDLPYHALFVGDGYARADMQTIAAKLGLSGNSDYRKDKITFFGSVQSRELMQMIYTAADLFLFPSIYDNAPLVVREAASLFTPSIVARGSNTAEIIQDGINGFLSDNDVTAFANRLRYILERPTIISWAAKGAAETLVRSWEDIAVEVLDRY
;
A
#
# COMPACT_ATOMS: atom_id res chain seq x y z
N MET A 1 -11.73 4.39 -14.94
CA MET A 1 -11.94 3.38 -13.87
C MET A 1 -11.46 3.88 -12.50
N LYS A 2 -10.21 4.29 -12.30
CA LYS A 2 -9.66 4.73 -10.99
C LYS A 2 -10.46 5.87 -10.32
N TRP A 3 -10.84 6.93 -11.04
CA TRP A 3 -11.63 8.03 -10.48
C TRP A 3 -13.02 7.58 -9.99
N ALA A 4 -13.67 6.65 -10.69
CA ALA A 4 -14.97 6.13 -10.28
C ALA A 4 -14.82 5.32 -8.97
N ALA A 5 -13.79 4.50 -8.87
CA ALA A 5 -13.48 3.73 -7.66
C ALA A 5 -13.16 4.66 -6.46
N LYS A 6 -12.42 5.77 -6.68
CA LYS A 6 -12.19 6.77 -5.61
C LYS A 6 -13.47 7.43 -5.14
N ASN A 7 -14.38 7.79 -6.06
CA ASN A 7 -15.67 8.38 -5.71
C ASN A 7 -16.52 7.44 -4.85
N GLU A 8 -16.57 6.14 -5.17
CA GLU A 8 -17.29 5.14 -4.38
C GLU A 8 -16.71 4.99 -2.96
N LEU A 9 -15.41 5.26 -2.79
CA LEU A 9 -14.72 5.24 -1.51
C LEU A 9 -14.70 6.61 -0.80
N TYR A 10 -15.39 7.62 -1.37
CA TYR A 10 -15.41 9.00 -0.85
C TYR A 10 -14.01 9.64 -0.72
N VAL A 11 -13.07 9.23 -1.57
CA VAL A 11 -11.72 9.82 -1.66
C VAL A 11 -11.70 10.82 -2.80
N ALA A 12 -11.11 12.00 -2.57
CA ALA A 12 -10.97 13.02 -3.60
C ALA A 12 -10.14 12.48 -4.78
N VAL A 13 -10.58 12.77 -6.00
CA VAL A 13 -10.00 12.17 -7.23
C VAL A 13 -8.55 12.59 -7.43
N ASP A 14 -8.22 13.81 -7.06
CA ASP A 14 -6.89 14.42 -7.15
C ASP A 14 -5.99 14.11 -5.93
N GLU A 15 -6.54 13.50 -4.89
CA GLU A 15 -5.77 13.09 -3.72
C GLU A 15 -5.20 11.67 -3.90
N PRO A 16 -3.88 11.45 -3.75
CA PRO A 16 -3.30 10.13 -3.78
C PRO A 16 -3.90 9.21 -2.71
N LEU A 17 -4.38 8.02 -3.10
CA LEU A 17 -4.86 6.99 -2.20
C LEU A 17 -3.74 5.99 -1.90
N LEU A 18 -3.29 5.97 -0.66
CA LEU A 18 -2.30 5.03 -0.14
C LEU A 18 -3.04 3.86 0.51
N LEU A 19 -2.69 2.63 0.18
CA LEU A 19 -3.43 1.44 0.60
C LEU A 19 -2.54 0.51 1.42
N PHE A 20 -3.04 0.04 2.55
CA PHE A 20 -2.55 -1.13 3.26
C PHE A 20 -3.65 -2.19 3.30
N VAL A 21 -3.33 -3.43 2.94
CA VAL A 21 -4.23 -4.60 3.07
C VAL A 21 -3.51 -5.68 3.84
N GLY A 22 -4.10 -6.13 4.93
CA GLY A 22 -3.53 -7.21 5.73
C GLY A 22 -4.06 -7.25 7.16
N GLN A 23 -3.60 -8.23 7.90
CA GLN A 23 -3.91 -8.28 9.33
C GLN A 23 -3.34 -7.07 10.06
N HIS A 24 -4.13 -6.46 10.92
CA HIS A 24 -3.71 -5.36 11.78
C HIS A 24 -2.99 -5.93 13.03
N ILE A 25 -1.77 -6.40 12.79
CA ILE A 25 -0.86 -6.95 13.79
C ILE A 25 0.49 -6.24 13.71
N TRP A 26 1.26 -6.22 14.80
CA TRP A 26 2.52 -5.47 14.83
C TRP A 26 3.57 -6.06 13.89
N GLU A 27 3.53 -7.34 13.65
CA GLU A 27 4.43 -8.08 12.75
C GLU A 27 4.35 -7.62 11.28
N LYS A 28 3.22 -7.00 10.89
CA LYS A 28 3.07 -6.36 9.57
C LYS A 28 3.66 -4.95 9.49
N ASN A 29 4.30 -4.51 10.57
CA ASN A 29 5.00 -3.22 10.65
C ASN A 29 4.10 -1.99 10.37
N VAL A 30 2.81 -2.10 10.71
CA VAL A 30 1.81 -1.05 10.45
C VAL A 30 2.12 0.22 11.24
N LYS A 31 2.74 0.09 12.43
CA LYS A 31 3.19 1.24 13.21
C LYS A 31 4.15 2.14 12.43
N LEU A 32 5.11 1.55 11.72
CA LEU A 32 6.04 2.28 10.86
C LEU A 32 5.29 3.09 9.80
N ILE A 33 4.26 2.50 9.17
CA ILE A 33 3.43 3.21 8.18
C ILE A 33 2.77 4.44 8.83
N ILE A 34 2.09 4.28 9.95
CA ILE A 34 1.36 5.36 10.63
C ILE A 34 2.31 6.49 11.04
N GLU A 35 3.45 6.16 11.64
CA GLU A 35 4.45 7.14 12.06
C GLU A 35 5.11 7.87 10.89
N ALA A 36 5.35 7.17 9.78
CA ALA A 36 5.87 7.78 8.55
C ALA A 36 4.85 8.70 7.89
N LEU A 37 3.58 8.30 7.81
CA LEU A 37 2.48 9.14 7.32
C LEU A 37 2.36 10.44 8.12
N ALA A 38 2.54 10.39 9.43
CA ALA A 38 2.53 11.59 10.28
C ALA A 38 3.64 12.58 9.91
N LYS A 39 4.81 12.11 9.46
CA LYS A 39 5.92 12.97 9.03
C LYS A 39 5.68 13.63 7.66
N VAL A 40 4.72 13.15 6.88
CA VAL A 40 4.36 13.70 5.56
C VAL A 40 2.92 14.22 5.52
N LYS A 41 2.31 14.49 6.68
CA LYS A 41 0.92 14.96 6.78
C LYS A 41 0.64 16.32 6.11
N ASP A 42 1.69 17.06 5.81
CA ASP A 42 1.65 18.31 5.03
C ASP A 42 1.35 18.07 3.54
N LEU A 43 1.56 16.85 3.04
CA LEU A 43 1.27 16.51 1.65
C LEU A 43 -0.22 16.07 1.48
N PRO A 44 -0.77 16.24 0.26
CA PRO A 44 -2.08 15.68 -0.06
C PRO A 44 -1.96 14.16 -0.17
N TYR A 45 -2.70 13.42 0.63
CA TYR A 45 -2.95 11.98 0.52
C TYR A 45 -4.09 11.58 1.43
N HIS A 46 -4.72 10.45 1.10
CA HIS A 46 -5.56 9.68 2.00
C HIS A 46 -5.01 8.26 2.13
N ALA A 47 -4.97 7.70 3.33
CA ALA A 47 -4.49 6.33 3.57
C ALA A 47 -5.63 5.44 4.05
N LEU A 48 -5.85 4.33 3.34
CA LEU A 48 -6.89 3.34 3.63
C LEU A 48 -6.24 2.08 4.18
N PHE A 49 -6.64 1.67 5.39
CA PHE A 49 -6.18 0.46 6.05
C PHE A 49 -7.31 -0.58 6.03
N VAL A 50 -7.13 -1.62 5.22
CA VAL A 50 -8.10 -2.71 5.04
C VAL A 50 -7.63 -3.95 5.76
N GLY A 51 -8.50 -4.49 6.60
CA GLY A 51 -8.24 -5.67 7.41
C GLY A 51 -8.63 -5.49 8.86
N ASP A 52 -8.29 -6.48 9.67
CA ASP A 52 -8.52 -6.46 11.11
C ASP A 52 -7.42 -7.23 11.83
N GLY A 53 -7.35 -7.09 13.15
CA GLY A 53 -6.39 -7.79 13.97
C GLY A 53 -6.29 -7.22 15.38
N TYR A 54 -5.54 -7.90 16.25
CA TYR A 54 -5.47 -7.58 17.67
C TYR A 54 -4.91 -6.19 17.98
N ALA A 55 -4.11 -5.62 17.09
CA ALA A 55 -3.49 -4.31 17.26
C ALA A 55 -4.30 -3.14 16.69
N ARG A 56 -5.46 -3.40 16.06
CA ARG A 56 -6.25 -2.35 15.37
C ARG A 56 -6.61 -1.17 16.28
N ALA A 57 -7.09 -1.43 17.48
CA ALA A 57 -7.48 -0.37 18.41
C ALA A 57 -6.30 0.52 18.82
N ASP A 58 -5.13 -0.09 19.04
CA ASP A 58 -3.90 0.64 19.36
C ASP A 58 -3.43 1.48 18.15
N MET A 59 -3.50 0.92 16.95
CA MET A 59 -3.17 1.63 15.69
C MET A 59 -4.05 2.86 15.48
N GLN A 60 -5.36 2.74 15.72
CA GLN A 60 -6.31 3.87 15.69
C GLN A 60 -5.95 4.94 16.73
N THR A 61 -5.60 4.51 17.94
CA THR A 61 -5.17 5.41 19.01
C THR A 61 -3.89 6.15 18.65
N ILE A 62 -2.91 5.47 18.05
CA ILE A 62 -1.66 6.09 17.58
C ILE A 62 -1.94 7.09 16.47
N ALA A 63 -2.76 6.73 15.48
CA ALA A 63 -3.15 7.61 14.39
C ALA A 63 -3.82 8.89 14.90
N ALA A 64 -4.76 8.77 15.83
CA ALA A 64 -5.43 9.91 16.46
C ALA A 64 -4.46 10.82 17.23
N LYS A 65 -3.56 10.25 18.04
CA LYS A 65 -2.54 11.00 18.77
C LYS A 65 -1.58 11.77 17.85
N LEU A 66 -1.34 11.26 16.64
CA LEU A 66 -0.50 11.91 15.63
C LEU A 66 -1.28 12.92 14.77
N GLY A 67 -2.59 13.07 15.00
CA GLY A 67 -3.47 13.98 14.28
C GLY A 67 -3.77 13.54 12.84
N LEU A 68 -3.79 12.22 12.60
CA LEU A 68 -4.08 11.62 11.30
C LEU A 68 -5.53 11.15 11.18
N SER A 69 -6.25 11.01 12.30
CA SER A 69 -7.65 10.60 12.35
C SER A 69 -8.35 11.17 13.60
N GLY A 70 -9.67 11.00 13.67
CA GLY A 70 -10.47 11.45 14.81
C GLY A 70 -10.75 12.95 14.83
N ASN A 71 -10.66 13.62 13.69
CA ASN A 71 -11.05 15.02 13.56
C ASN A 71 -12.56 15.18 13.69
N SER A 72 -13.03 16.34 14.21
CA SER A 72 -14.45 16.68 14.25
C SER A 72 -15.10 16.74 12.87
N ASP A 73 -14.30 17.05 11.84
CA ASP A 73 -14.65 16.90 10.42
C ASP A 73 -13.85 15.72 9.87
N TYR A 74 -14.50 14.56 9.69
CA TYR A 74 -13.90 13.33 9.19
C TYR A 74 -13.24 13.48 7.80
N ARG A 75 -13.64 14.47 7.01
CA ARG A 75 -13.02 14.78 5.71
C ARG A 75 -11.59 15.29 5.84
N LYS A 76 -11.17 15.66 7.05
CA LYS A 76 -9.78 16.06 7.36
C LYS A 76 -8.94 14.89 7.86
N ASP A 77 -9.53 13.73 8.05
CA ASP A 77 -8.79 12.54 8.44
C ASP A 77 -7.91 12.06 7.28
N LYS A 78 -6.65 11.85 7.60
CA LYS A 78 -5.66 11.33 6.65
C LYS A 78 -5.66 9.80 6.57
N ILE A 79 -6.23 9.13 7.58
CA ILE A 79 -6.29 7.67 7.68
C ILE A 79 -7.72 7.20 7.95
N THR A 80 -8.15 6.20 7.19
CA THR A 80 -9.38 5.43 7.45
C THR A 80 -9.05 3.97 7.70
N PHE A 81 -9.54 3.42 8.82
CA PHE A 81 -9.51 1.98 9.12
C PHE A 81 -10.81 1.33 8.66
N PHE A 82 -10.79 0.75 7.47
CA PHE A 82 -11.99 0.27 6.77
C PHE A 82 -12.56 -1.04 7.34
N GLY A 83 -11.71 -1.85 7.97
CA GLY A 83 -12.07 -3.19 8.45
C GLY A 83 -11.85 -4.28 7.42
N SER A 84 -12.29 -5.50 7.75
CA SER A 84 -12.15 -6.67 6.88
C SER A 84 -13.14 -6.62 5.72
N VAL A 85 -12.66 -6.93 4.52
CA VAL A 85 -13.46 -6.99 3.29
C VAL A 85 -13.51 -8.43 2.79
N GLN A 86 -14.73 -8.97 2.61
CA GLN A 86 -14.96 -10.32 2.10
C GLN A 86 -15.37 -10.32 0.62
N SER A 87 -15.95 -9.22 0.11
CA SER A 87 -16.33 -9.11 -1.30
C SER A 87 -15.10 -8.93 -2.18
N ARG A 88 -14.98 -9.80 -3.18
CA ARG A 88 -13.94 -9.72 -4.22
C ARG A 88 -14.06 -8.43 -5.04
N GLU A 89 -15.28 -8.08 -5.39
CA GLU A 89 -15.61 -6.89 -6.19
C GLU A 89 -15.18 -5.63 -5.45
N LEU A 90 -15.47 -5.56 -4.15
CA LEU A 90 -15.07 -4.44 -3.30
C LEU A 90 -13.55 -4.38 -3.15
N MET A 91 -12.87 -5.52 -2.93
CA MET A 91 -11.41 -5.56 -2.89
C MET A 91 -10.78 -5.10 -4.21
N GLN A 92 -11.30 -5.57 -5.35
CA GLN A 92 -10.84 -5.15 -6.67
C GLN A 92 -11.03 -3.64 -6.87
N MET A 93 -12.17 -3.08 -6.42
CA MET A 93 -12.43 -1.65 -6.47
C MET A 93 -11.43 -0.87 -5.61
N ILE A 94 -11.15 -1.34 -4.39
CA ILE A 94 -10.19 -0.71 -3.46
C ILE A 94 -8.77 -0.68 -4.07
N TYR A 95 -8.28 -1.80 -4.60
CA TYR A 95 -6.98 -1.84 -5.27
C TYR A 95 -6.96 -0.94 -6.53
N THR A 96 -8.05 -0.93 -7.31
CA THR A 96 -8.16 -0.06 -8.50
C THR A 96 -8.11 1.43 -8.14
N ALA A 97 -8.69 1.81 -7.00
CA ALA A 97 -8.68 3.19 -6.51
C ALA A 97 -7.29 3.63 -6.00
N ALA A 98 -6.50 2.70 -5.49
CA ALA A 98 -5.22 2.99 -4.85
C ALA A 98 -4.16 3.48 -5.85
N ASP A 99 -3.31 4.40 -5.39
CA ASP A 99 -2.18 4.92 -6.16
C ASP A 99 -0.85 4.29 -5.72
N LEU A 100 -0.74 3.90 -4.44
CA LEU A 100 0.45 3.26 -3.89
C LEU A 100 0.05 2.25 -2.81
N PHE A 101 0.63 1.06 -2.84
CA PHE A 101 0.43 0.03 -1.83
C PHE A 101 1.57 0.06 -0.81
N LEU A 102 1.24 0.16 0.48
CA LEU A 102 2.19 0.26 1.57
C LEU A 102 2.40 -1.11 2.21
N PHE A 103 3.58 -1.71 2.03
CA PHE A 103 3.83 -3.06 2.53
C PHE A 103 5.24 -3.22 3.13
N PRO A 104 5.54 -2.60 4.29
CA PRO A 104 6.85 -2.68 4.93
C PRO A 104 7.05 -3.94 5.78
N SER A 105 6.25 -4.99 5.58
CA SER A 105 6.41 -6.25 6.30
C SER A 105 7.74 -6.93 5.96
N ILE A 106 8.44 -7.42 6.98
CA ILE A 106 9.76 -8.06 6.82
C ILE A 106 9.62 -9.59 6.74
N TYR A 107 8.64 -10.15 7.43
CA TYR A 107 8.53 -11.60 7.66
C TYR A 107 7.59 -12.33 6.67
N ASP A 108 7.01 -11.61 5.70
CA ASP A 108 6.11 -12.22 4.74
C ASP A 108 6.87 -12.95 3.64
N ASN A 109 6.53 -14.22 3.45
CA ASN A 109 7.01 -15.01 2.33
C ASN A 109 6.03 -14.87 1.15
N ALA A 110 6.48 -14.25 0.03
CA ALA A 110 5.75 -14.12 -1.22
C ALA A 110 4.30 -13.62 -1.08
N PRO A 111 4.07 -12.40 -0.53
CA PRO A 111 2.71 -11.93 -0.22
C PRO A 111 1.89 -11.73 -1.49
N LEU A 112 0.76 -12.45 -1.59
CA LEU A 112 -0.17 -12.34 -2.72
C LEU A 112 -0.71 -10.92 -2.87
N VAL A 113 -0.92 -10.19 -1.77
CA VAL A 113 -1.45 -8.82 -1.76
C VAL A 113 -0.62 -7.84 -2.59
N VAL A 114 0.71 -8.04 -2.68
CA VAL A 114 1.60 -7.22 -3.53
C VAL A 114 1.35 -7.50 -5.02
N ARG A 115 1.11 -8.78 -5.37
CA ARG A 115 0.76 -9.17 -6.75
C ARG A 115 -0.67 -8.78 -7.11
N GLU A 116 -1.59 -8.84 -6.17
CA GLU A 116 -2.96 -8.33 -6.33
C GLU A 116 -2.95 -6.83 -6.62
N ALA A 117 -2.20 -6.04 -5.84
CA ALA A 117 -2.01 -4.61 -6.08
C ALA A 117 -1.42 -4.36 -7.48
N ALA A 118 -0.36 -5.08 -7.85
CA ALA A 118 0.31 -4.96 -9.15
C ALA A 118 -0.63 -5.26 -10.32
N SER A 119 -1.50 -6.29 -10.19
CA SER A 119 -2.48 -6.67 -11.23
C SER A 119 -3.51 -5.57 -11.53
N LEU A 120 -3.68 -4.62 -10.60
CA LEU A 120 -4.58 -3.49 -10.72
C LEU A 120 -3.80 -2.15 -10.84
N PHE A 121 -2.57 -2.21 -11.34
CA PHE A 121 -1.71 -1.07 -11.61
C PHE A 121 -1.42 -0.23 -10.35
N THR A 122 -1.26 -0.88 -9.19
CA THR A 122 -0.90 -0.24 -7.94
C THR A 122 0.50 -0.72 -7.53
N PRO A 123 1.54 0.12 -7.70
CA PRO A 123 2.91 -0.24 -7.31
C PRO A 123 3.03 -0.24 -5.78
N SER A 124 3.95 -1.05 -5.27
CA SER A 124 4.17 -1.19 -3.82
C SER A 124 5.42 -0.47 -3.36
N ILE A 125 5.39 0.07 -2.14
CA ILE A 125 6.59 0.41 -1.38
C ILE A 125 6.81 -0.68 -0.31
N VAL A 126 7.97 -1.32 -0.33
CA VAL A 126 8.31 -2.45 0.55
C VAL A 126 9.59 -2.18 1.33
N ALA A 127 9.78 -2.91 2.43
CA ALA A 127 10.99 -2.82 3.23
C ALA A 127 12.18 -3.48 2.51
N ARG A 128 13.29 -2.76 2.39
CA ARG A 128 14.56 -3.31 1.87
C ARG A 128 15.02 -4.46 2.78
N GLY A 129 15.49 -5.54 2.18
CA GLY A 129 15.93 -6.74 2.89
C GLY A 129 14.80 -7.68 3.32
N SER A 130 13.53 -7.36 3.01
CA SER A 130 12.44 -8.33 3.13
C SER A 130 12.43 -9.32 1.96
N ASN A 131 11.83 -10.49 2.14
CA ASN A 131 11.66 -11.45 1.04
C ASN A 131 10.86 -10.84 -0.13
N THR A 132 9.91 -9.95 0.18
CA THR A 132 9.13 -9.23 -0.84
C THR A 132 10.01 -8.29 -1.68
N ALA A 133 11.09 -7.76 -1.11
CA ALA A 133 12.00 -6.87 -1.84
C ALA A 133 12.73 -7.55 -3.00
N GLU A 134 12.86 -8.89 -2.99
CA GLU A 134 13.54 -9.66 -4.04
C GLU A 134 12.89 -9.51 -5.42
N ILE A 135 11.58 -9.30 -5.46
CA ILE A 135 10.82 -9.13 -6.70
C ILE A 135 10.67 -7.66 -7.12
N ILE A 136 11.13 -6.72 -6.29
CA ILE A 136 10.98 -5.29 -6.54
C ILE A 136 12.27 -4.70 -7.11
N GLN A 137 12.15 -4.15 -8.31
CA GLN A 137 13.17 -3.31 -8.93
C GLN A 137 12.85 -1.85 -8.64
N ASP A 138 13.65 -1.22 -7.76
CA ASP A 138 13.39 0.10 -7.21
C ASP A 138 13.20 1.18 -8.29
N GLY A 139 12.04 1.85 -8.28
CA GLY A 139 11.64 2.87 -9.25
C GLY A 139 11.15 2.32 -10.60
N ILE A 140 11.17 1.01 -10.82
CA ILE A 140 10.74 0.36 -12.08
C ILE A 140 9.38 -0.32 -11.90
N ASN A 141 9.25 -1.24 -10.94
CA ASN A 141 8.01 -1.98 -10.69
C ASN A 141 7.50 -1.83 -9.25
N GLY A 142 8.10 -0.94 -8.48
CA GLY A 142 7.78 -0.65 -7.10
C GLY A 142 8.88 0.20 -6.49
N PHE A 143 8.83 0.34 -5.18
CA PHE A 143 9.76 1.19 -4.44
C PHE A 143 10.30 0.44 -3.23
N LEU A 144 11.59 0.66 -2.95
CA LEU A 144 12.26 0.14 -1.76
C LEU A 144 12.50 1.27 -0.75
N SER A 145 12.33 0.95 0.53
CA SER A 145 12.68 1.83 1.64
C SER A 145 13.38 1.04 2.73
N ASP A 146 14.31 1.65 3.43
CA ASP A 146 14.85 1.05 4.63
C ASP A 146 13.76 0.95 5.71
N ASN A 147 13.90 -0.03 6.60
CA ASN A 147 12.94 -0.30 7.67
C ASN A 147 13.13 0.67 8.85
N ASP A 148 13.02 1.95 8.57
CA ASP A 148 13.11 3.07 9.50
C ASP A 148 12.04 4.11 9.17
N VAL A 149 11.41 4.68 10.21
CA VAL A 149 10.30 5.64 10.06
C VAL A 149 10.71 6.86 9.23
N THR A 150 11.92 7.39 9.44
CA THR A 150 12.39 8.58 8.73
C THR A 150 12.73 8.27 7.29
N ALA A 151 13.38 7.13 7.03
CA ALA A 151 13.68 6.66 5.69
C ALA A 151 12.40 6.40 4.89
N PHE A 152 11.42 5.72 5.50
CA PHE A 152 10.14 5.44 4.87
C PHE A 152 9.34 6.72 4.58
N ALA A 153 9.31 7.67 5.52
CA ALA A 153 8.68 8.97 5.33
C ALA A 153 9.33 9.78 4.20
N ASN A 154 10.68 9.82 4.15
CA ASN A 154 11.41 10.49 3.07
C ASN A 154 11.12 9.84 1.71
N ARG A 155 11.02 8.52 1.66
CA ARG A 155 10.66 7.80 0.44
C ARG A 155 9.22 8.08 0.02
N LEU A 156 8.28 8.11 0.94
CA LEU A 156 6.89 8.51 0.68
C LEU A 156 6.82 9.94 0.13
N ARG A 157 7.51 10.89 0.77
CA ARG A 157 7.58 12.28 0.30
C ARG A 157 8.10 12.35 -1.13
N TYR A 158 9.22 11.69 -1.39
CA TYR A 158 9.82 11.66 -2.73
C TYR A 158 8.85 11.15 -3.79
N ILE A 159 8.08 10.09 -3.47
CA ILE A 159 7.10 9.48 -4.37
C ILE A 159 5.90 10.40 -4.58
N LEU A 160 5.31 10.93 -3.49
CA LEU A 160 4.11 11.75 -3.54
C LEU A 160 4.32 13.10 -4.25
N GLU A 161 5.51 13.68 -4.14
CA GLU A 161 5.87 14.91 -4.85
C GLU A 161 6.13 14.68 -6.35
N ARG A 162 6.15 13.42 -6.82
CA ARG A 162 6.46 13.04 -8.20
C ARG A 162 5.45 12.02 -8.77
N PRO A 163 4.20 12.41 -9.01
CA PRO A 163 3.15 11.47 -9.43
C PRO A 163 3.49 10.65 -10.69
N THR A 164 4.35 11.19 -11.55
CA THR A 164 4.77 10.49 -12.77
C THR A 164 5.54 9.20 -12.50
N ILE A 165 6.32 9.13 -11.40
CA ILE A 165 7.04 7.90 -11.06
C ILE A 165 6.11 6.81 -10.55
N ILE A 166 4.98 7.18 -9.93
CA ILE A 166 3.94 6.23 -9.52
C ILE A 166 3.34 5.57 -10.76
N SER A 167 2.95 6.38 -11.75
CA SER A 167 2.35 5.86 -12.99
C SER A 167 3.33 4.98 -13.78
N TRP A 168 4.61 5.33 -13.77
CA TRP A 168 5.65 4.52 -14.40
C TRP A 168 5.83 3.18 -13.69
N ALA A 169 6.01 3.20 -12.37
CA ALA A 169 6.17 2.00 -11.57
C ALA A 169 4.91 1.12 -11.58
N ALA A 170 3.72 1.71 -11.71
CA ALA A 170 2.45 0.99 -11.84
C ALA A 170 2.41 0.11 -13.09
N LYS A 171 2.89 0.64 -14.21
CA LYS A 171 3.00 -0.12 -15.46
C LYS A 171 4.02 -1.25 -15.32
N GLY A 172 5.22 -0.96 -14.81
CA GLY A 172 6.24 -1.97 -14.54
C GLY A 172 5.78 -3.06 -13.58
N ALA A 173 5.02 -2.71 -12.53
CA ALA A 173 4.44 -3.68 -11.60
C ALA A 173 3.49 -4.65 -12.30
N ALA A 174 2.55 -4.12 -13.09
CA ALA A 174 1.59 -4.95 -13.83
C ALA A 174 2.27 -5.87 -14.85
N GLU A 175 3.35 -5.41 -15.50
CA GLU A 175 4.08 -6.17 -16.50
C GLU A 175 5.00 -7.25 -15.90
N THR A 176 5.56 -7.04 -14.71
CA THR A 176 6.64 -7.91 -14.20
C THR A 176 6.28 -8.73 -12.96
N LEU A 177 5.29 -8.28 -12.16
CA LEU A 177 4.91 -8.97 -10.92
C LEU A 177 3.69 -9.88 -11.08
N VAL A 178 2.92 -9.69 -12.15
CA VAL A 178 1.75 -10.54 -12.45
C VAL A 178 2.23 -11.73 -13.28
N ARG A 179 1.95 -12.93 -12.78
CA ARG A 179 2.32 -14.18 -13.46
C ARG A 179 1.11 -15.07 -13.59
N SER A 180 0.91 -15.67 -14.76
CA SER A 180 -0.10 -16.68 -14.96
C SER A 180 0.32 -18.01 -14.33
N TRP A 181 -0.65 -18.89 -14.08
CA TRP A 181 -0.35 -20.26 -13.66
C TRP A 181 0.42 -21.04 -14.74
N GLU A 182 0.17 -20.73 -16.01
CA GLU A 182 0.89 -21.26 -17.15
C GLU A 182 2.37 -20.90 -17.09
N ASP A 183 2.72 -19.62 -16.83
CA ASP A 183 4.12 -19.18 -16.70
C ASP A 183 4.82 -19.90 -15.55
N ILE A 184 4.12 -20.07 -14.41
CA ILE A 184 4.65 -20.77 -13.25
C ILE A 184 4.88 -22.26 -13.58
N ALA A 185 3.93 -22.90 -14.26
CA ALA A 185 4.05 -24.32 -14.65
C ALA A 185 5.22 -24.55 -15.60
N VAL A 186 5.41 -23.67 -16.60
CA VAL A 186 6.56 -23.75 -17.53
C VAL A 186 7.88 -23.61 -16.77
N GLU A 187 8.01 -22.61 -15.88
CA GLU A 187 9.24 -22.44 -15.10
C GLU A 187 9.56 -23.66 -14.22
N VAL A 188 8.54 -24.28 -13.63
CA VAL A 188 8.73 -25.50 -12.81
C VAL A 188 9.20 -26.65 -13.68
N LEU A 189 8.60 -26.85 -14.87
CA LEU A 189 8.98 -27.92 -15.78
C LEU A 189 10.41 -27.73 -16.35
N ASP A 190 10.83 -26.48 -16.57
CA ASP A 190 12.18 -26.19 -17.07
C ASP A 190 13.29 -26.46 -16.02
N ARG A 191 12.91 -26.59 -14.74
CA ARG A 191 13.86 -26.88 -13.65
C ARG A 191 14.03 -28.37 -13.34
N TYR A 192 13.20 -29.24 -13.93
CA TYR A 192 13.19 -30.68 -13.75
C TYR A 192 13.40 -31.43 -15.07
#